data_25346967b6de2d1ec839be05b8a405ff
#
_entry.id   25346967b6de2d1ec839be05b8a405ff
#
_cell.length_a   1.000
_cell.length_b   1.000
_cell.length_c   1.000
_cell.angle_alpha   90.00
_cell.angle_beta   90.00
_cell.angle_gamma   90.00
#
_symmetry.space_group_name_H-M   'P 1'
#
loop_
_entity.id
_entity.type
_entity.pdbx_description
1 polymer ?
#
loop_
_entity_poly.entity_id
_entity_poly.type
_entity_poly.pdbx_seq_one_letter_code
_entity_poly.pdbx_strand_id
1 'polypeptide(L)'
;MSAIEEYRTWAGTCSHLPLFFQPWWLDAACGDAWAVALAKNAEGKIIGVLPYVWKKRWGLKGVDMPALTPYLGPWYDFPEGLKKANRYALEHEVQAQLLAQVPKAWFFRQRWHPQLHNALGFRWQGFQLDIKYTYFIDLQQTDLSDHFTPALRNNIRNARKVYRIEKATSAQGFYALNQLSFATQKMKMPYSAQQFERLFEATQKHQAGTLYWAIQEQTGAKEAAIWVLRDQHWAYLLASGRSAEAHNGAVAMLIERAIQDAAASGLQVFDFEGSSLKGVEGFFRQFGGELKLGLVVKKWRGF
;
A
#
# COMPACT_ATOMS: atom_id res chain seq x y z
N MET A 1 13.59 -12.80 24.19
CA MET A 1 13.07 -11.74 23.30
C MET A 1 11.90 -12.34 22.52
N SER A 2 10.76 -11.69 22.46
CA SER A 2 9.64 -12.15 21.64
C SER A 2 9.95 -11.94 20.14
N ALA A 3 9.27 -12.69 19.24
CA ALA A 3 9.46 -12.51 17.79
C ALA A 3 9.18 -11.07 17.34
N ILE A 4 8.22 -10.39 17.97
CA ILE A 4 7.90 -8.97 17.67
C ILE A 4 9.05 -8.04 18.09
N GLU A 5 9.65 -8.24 19.27
CA GLU A 5 10.80 -7.43 19.71
C GLU A 5 12.01 -7.62 18.81
N GLU A 6 12.29 -8.87 18.44
CA GLU A 6 13.36 -9.17 17.50
C GLU A 6 13.12 -8.56 16.12
N TYR A 7 11.87 -8.64 15.62
CA TYR A 7 11.47 -7.98 14.37
C TYR A 7 11.64 -6.46 14.43
N ARG A 8 11.26 -5.82 15.53
CA ARG A 8 11.44 -4.37 15.71
C ARG A 8 12.91 -3.96 15.63
N THR A 9 13.78 -4.73 16.27
CA THR A 9 15.22 -4.48 16.23
C THR A 9 15.78 -4.65 14.83
N TRP A 10 15.42 -5.73 14.14
CA TRP A 10 15.83 -6.00 12.76
C TRP A 10 15.29 -4.96 11.79
N ALA A 11 14.01 -4.59 11.89
CA ALA A 11 13.38 -3.59 11.03
C ALA A 11 14.06 -2.22 11.12
N GLY A 12 14.60 -1.86 12.29
CA GLY A 12 15.38 -0.64 12.48
C GLY A 12 16.70 -0.62 11.70
N THR A 13 17.21 -1.77 11.28
CA THR A 13 18.46 -1.90 10.50
C THR A 13 18.20 -2.23 9.02
N CYS A 14 17.01 -2.65 8.66
CA CYS A 14 16.63 -3.02 7.29
C CYS A 14 16.13 -1.80 6.52
N SER A 15 17.04 -1.10 5.85
CA SER A 15 16.75 0.16 5.12
C SER A 15 15.76 -0.02 3.97
N HIS A 16 15.68 -1.21 3.35
CA HIS A 16 14.81 -1.51 2.21
C HIS A 16 13.47 -2.14 2.60
N LEU A 17 13.11 -2.13 3.91
CA LEU A 17 11.83 -2.66 4.37
C LEU A 17 10.69 -1.72 3.95
N PRO A 18 9.69 -2.19 3.15
CA PRO A 18 8.62 -1.34 2.68
C PRO A 18 7.76 -0.77 3.81
N LEU A 19 7.07 0.33 3.53
CA LEU A 19 6.25 1.07 4.48
C LEU A 19 5.30 0.17 5.28
N PHE A 20 4.54 -0.68 4.59
CA PHE A 20 3.49 -1.47 5.21
C PHE A 20 4.01 -2.64 6.07
N PHE A 21 5.30 -2.93 6.01
CA PHE A 21 5.99 -3.89 6.85
C PHE A 21 6.59 -3.23 8.10
N GLN A 22 6.67 -1.93 8.16
CA GLN A 22 7.22 -1.22 9.31
C GLN A 22 6.44 -1.53 10.60
N PRO A 23 7.12 -1.85 11.71
CA PRO A 23 6.43 -2.15 12.98
C PRO A 23 5.47 -1.05 13.43
N TRP A 24 5.87 0.22 13.28
CA TRP A 24 5.03 1.36 13.64
C TRP A 24 3.74 1.45 12.80
N TRP A 25 3.80 1.03 11.51
CA TRP A 25 2.62 0.94 10.66
C TRP A 25 1.67 -0.15 11.15
N LEU A 26 2.20 -1.34 11.45
CA LEU A 26 1.41 -2.47 11.94
C LEU A 26 0.76 -2.15 13.28
N ASP A 27 1.47 -1.48 14.19
CA ASP A 27 0.92 -0.99 15.45
C ASP A 27 -0.26 -0.04 15.24
N ALA A 28 -0.10 0.95 14.36
CA ALA A 28 -1.15 1.92 14.07
C ALA A 28 -2.35 1.29 13.34
N ALA A 29 -2.12 0.34 12.43
CA ALA A 29 -3.16 -0.31 11.65
C ALA A 29 -3.99 -1.33 12.42
N CYS A 30 -3.38 -2.09 13.33
CA CYS A 30 -3.98 -3.25 13.98
C CYS A 30 -3.78 -3.35 15.49
N GLY A 31 -3.08 -2.43 16.15
CA GLY A 31 -2.74 -2.56 17.59
C GLY A 31 -2.02 -3.88 17.85
N ASP A 32 -2.47 -4.63 18.86
CA ASP A 32 -1.88 -5.92 19.24
C ASP A 32 -2.32 -7.12 18.39
N ALA A 33 -3.10 -6.88 17.32
CA ALA A 33 -3.66 -7.97 16.52
C ALA A 33 -2.69 -8.53 15.45
N TRP A 34 -1.43 -8.09 15.43
CA TRP A 34 -0.42 -8.60 14.50
C TRP A 34 0.63 -9.47 15.18
N ALA A 35 1.26 -10.30 14.40
CA ALA A 35 2.40 -11.12 14.78
C ALA A 35 3.34 -11.25 13.59
N VAL A 36 4.50 -11.86 13.79
CA VAL A 36 5.50 -12.07 12.76
C VAL A 36 6.14 -13.44 12.88
N ALA A 37 6.35 -14.10 11.74
CA ALA A 37 7.23 -15.24 11.63
C ALA A 37 8.61 -14.76 11.13
N LEU A 38 9.68 -15.36 11.64
CA LEU A 38 11.07 -14.97 11.35
C LEU A 38 11.84 -16.19 10.83
N ALA A 39 12.43 -16.07 9.66
CA ALA A 39 13.35 -17.08 9.14
C ALA A 39 14.79 -16.59 9.33
N LYS A 40 15.65 -17.50 9.81
CA LYS A 40 17.05 -17.22 10.14
C LYS A 40 17.98 -18.15 9.38
N ASN A 41 19.16 -17.63 9.06
CA ASN A 41 20.24 -18.45 8.53
C ASN A 41 20.98 -19.21 9.67
N ALA A 42 22.00 -19.98 9.30
CA ALA A 42 22.77 -20.80 10.26
C ALA A 42 23.46 -19.99 11.36
N GLU A 43 23.78 -18.71 11.09
CA GLU A 43 24.40 -17.79 12.04
C GLU A 43 23.36 -17.07 12.93
N GLY A 44 22.08 -17.40 12.78
CA GLY A 44 21.00 -16.79 13.56
C GLY A 44 20.54 -15.40 13.07
N LYS A 45 21.07 -14.91 11.92
CA LYS A 45 20.66 -13.65 11.32
C LYS A 45 19.30 -13.81 10.63
N ILE A 46 18.37 -12.86 10.81
CA ILE A 46 17.10 -12.83 10.12
C ILE A 46 17.36 -12.58 8.63
N ILE A 47 16.87 -13.50 7.79
CA ILE A 47 16.95 -13.45 6.33
C ILE A 47 15.58 -13.41 5.67
N GLY A 48 14.51 -13.55 6.45
CA GLY A 48 13.15 -13.44 5.96
C GLY A 48 12.15 -13.22 7.08
N VAL A 49 11.11 -12.48 6.80
CA VAL A 49 10.05 -12.13 7.75
C VAL A 49 8.69 -12.29 7.09
N LEU A 50 7.68 -12.63 7.86
CA LEU A 50 6.28 -12.67 7.42
C LEU A 50 5.39 -12.05 8.51
N PRO A 51 5.14 -10.75 8.45
CA PRO A 51 4.12 -10.13 9.30
C PRO A 51 2.73 -10.62 8.91
N TYR A 52 1.90 -10.90 9.89
CA TYR A 52 0.52 -11.31 9.64
C TYR A 52 -0.43 -10.76 10.72
N VAL A 53 -1.70 -10.59 10.34
CA VAL A 53 -2.70 -9.96 11.21
C VAL A 53 -3.86 -10.91 11.46
N TRP A 54 -4.18 -11.10 12.74
CA TRP A 54 -5.31 -11.90 13.15
C TRP A 54 -6.63 -11.17 12.92
N LYS A 55 -7.55 -11.82 12.27
CA LYS A 55 -8.94 -11.36 12.12
C LYS A 55 -9.93 -12.46 12.41
N LYS A 56 -11.13 -12.05 12.82
CA LYS A 56 -12.28 -12.95 12.95
C LYS A 56 -13.26 -12.70 11.79
N ARG A 57 -13.71 -13.77 11.14
CA ARG A 57 -14.78 -13.75 10.16
C ARG A 57 -15.79 -14.85 10.52
N TRP A 58 -17.04 -14.52 10.68
CA TRP A 58 -18.11 -15.46 11.09
C TRP A 58 -17.72 -16.30 12.32
N GLY A 59 -17.09 -15.69 13.30
CA GLY A 59 -16.60 -16.38 14.51
C GLY A 59 -15.28 -17.14 14.33
N LEU A 60 -14.81 -17.38 13.12
CA LEU A 60 -13.58 -18.11 12.82
C LEU A 60 -12.35 -17.18 12.84
N LYS A 61 -11.27 -17.65 13.48
CA LYS A 61 -10.00 -16.91 13.54
C LYS A 61 -9.14 -17.24 12.32
N GLY A 62 -8.57 -16.22 11.69
CA GLY A 62 -7.69 -16.39 10.54
C GLY A 62 -6.76 -15.20 10.32
N VAL A 63 -5.95 -15.28 9.30
CA VAL A 63 -5.03 -14.24 8.86
C VAL A 63 -5.66 -13.46 7.71
N ASP A 64 -5.68 -12.13 7.81
CA ASP A 64 -6.19 -11.25 6.74
C ASP A 64 -5.43 -9.93 6.72
N MET A 65 -5.68 -9.13 5.68
CA MET A 65 -5.07 -7.81 5.51
C MET A 65 -5.61 -6.82 6.52
N PRO A 66 -4.78 -5.97 7.14
CA PRO A 66 -5.26 -4.80 7.88
C PRO A 66 -6.03 -3.85 6.97
N ALA A 67 -6.84 -2.99 7.55
CA ALA A 67 -7.40 -1.85 6.81
C ALA A 67 -6.26 -0.91 6.37
N LEU A 68 -6.44 -0.25 5.24
CA LEU A 68 -5.48 0.72 4.69
C LEU A 68 -4.05 0.15 4.51
N THR A 69 -3.93 -1.16 4.41
CA THR A 69 -2.64 -1.84 4.20
C THR A 69 -2.72 -2.63 2.90
N PRO A 70 -2.29 -2.09 1.78
CA PRO A 70 -2.44 -2.72 0.48
C PRO A 70 -1.57 -3.96 0.30
N TYR A 71 -0.41 -3.99 0.93
CA TYR A 71 0.59 -5.03 0.77
C TYR A 71 1.11 -5.56 2.09
N LEU A 72 1.29 -6.86 2.16
CA LEU A 72 2.08 -7.62 3.12
C LEU A 72 2.69 -8.83 2.37
N GLY A 73 3.01 -9.88 3.10
CA GLY A 73 3.60 -11.11 2.57
C GLY A 73 4.97 -11.37 3.19
N PRO A 74 5.74 -12.32 2.68
CA PRO A 74 7.11 -12.49 3.11
C PRO A 74 7.96 -11.29 2.62
N TRP A 75 9.01 -10.94 3.36
CA TRP A 75 10.04 -10.03 2.90
C TRP A 75 11.40 -10.64 3.19
N TYR A 76 12.37 -10.43 2.30
CA TYR A 76 13.65 -11.11 2.33
C TYR A 76 14.80 -10.11 2.45
N ASP A 77 15.77 -10.46 3.32
CA ASP A 77 17.04 -9.74 3.49
C ASP A 77 18.18 -10.69 3.10
N PHE A 78 18.29 -10.97 1.81
CA PHE A 78 19.29 -11.87 1.28
C PHE A 78 20.59 -11.14 0.92
N PRO A 79 21.73 -11.83 0.98
CA PRO A 79 22.99 -11.29 0.50
C PRO A 79 22.90 -10.84 -0.96
N GLU A 80 23.58 -9.75 -1.28
CA GLU A 80 23.72 -9.30 -2.66
C GLU A 80 24.49 -10.31 -3.51
N GLY A 81 24.29 -10.27 -4.84
CA GLY A 81 25.05 -11.10 -5.79
C GLY A 81 24.64 -12.57 -5.86
N LEU A 82 23.59 -13.00 -5.20
CA LEU A 82 23.08 -14.36 -5.33
C LEU A 82 22.66 -14.66 -6.78
N LYS A 83 23.14 -15.78 -7.33
CA LYS A 83 22.65 -16.29 -8.60
C LYS A 83 21.14 -16.57 -8.50
N LYS A 84 20.38 -16.29 -9.56
CA LYS A 84 18.91 -16.43 -9.58
C LYS A 84 18.42 -17.79 -9.08
N ALA A 85 19.07 -18.89 -9.48
CA ALA A 85 18.70 -20.23 -9.03
C ALA A 85 18.84 -20.40 -7.52
N ASN A 86 19.95 -19.92 -6.93
CA ASN A 86 20.20 -20.00 -5.50
C ASN A 86 19.23 -19.10 -4.72
N ARG A 87 18.93 -17.92 -5.26
CA ARG A 87 17.93 -17.02 -4.68
C ARG A 87 16.55 -17.70 -4.60
N TYR A 88 16.08 -18.32 -5.68
CA TYR A 88 14.79 -19.02 -5.68
C TYR A 88 14.77 -20.21 -4.71
N ALA A 89 15.85 -21.00 -4.64
CA ALA A 89 15.96 -22.08 -3.68
C ALA A 89 15.86 -21.55 -2.24
N LEU A 90 16.59 -20.49 -1.92
CA LEU A 90 16.57 -19.85 -0.61
C LEU A 90 15.19 -19.24 -0.29
N GLU A 91 14.52 -18.63 -1.26
CA GLU A 91 13.14 -18.14 -1.08
C GLU A 91 12.19 -19.27 -0.68
N HIS A 92 12.30 -20.46 -1.30
CA HIS A 92 11.46 -21.63 -0.96
C HIS A 92 11.74 -22.13 0.45
N GLU A 93 13.01 -22.24 0.85
CA GLU A 93 13.40 -22.64 2.21
C GLU A 93 12.88 -21.65 3.25
N VAL A 94 13.07 -20.35 3.02
CA VAL A 94 12.58 -19.29 3.88
C VAL A 94 11.06 -19.30 3.96
N GLN A 95 10.35 -19.47 2.86
CA GLN A 95 8.88 -19.58 2.86
C GLN A 95 8.41 -20.76 3.72
N ALA A 96 9.07 -21.91 3.63
CA ALA A 96 8.75 -23.08 4.47
C ALA A 96 8.99 -22.78 5.97
N GLN A 97 10.12 -22.17 6.31
CA GLN A 97 10.42 -21.79 7.72
C GLN A 97 9.40 -20.79 8.26
N LEU A 98 9.00 -19.79 7.47
CA LEU A 98 8.02 -18.78 7.86
C LEU A 98 6.63 -19.40 8.08
N LEU A 99 6.18 -20.24 7.15
CA LEU A 99 4.87 -20.90 7.24
C LEU A 99 4.77 -21.86 8.41
N ALA A 100 5.86 -22.56 8.77
CA ALA A 100 5.89 -23.44 9.93
C ALA A 100 5.64 -22.72 11.27
N GLN A 101 5.87 -21.40 11.32
CA GLN A 101 5.67 -20.57 12.52
C GLN A 101 4.28 -19.88 12.54
N VAL A 102 3.57 -19.84 11.42
CA VAL A 102 2.22 -19.26 11.40
C VAL A 102 1.25 -20.26 12.03
N PRO A 103 0.60 -19.91 13.15
CA PRO A 103 -0.28 -20.86 13.83
C PRO A 103 -1.48 -21.25 12.96
N LYS A 104 -1.99 -22.46 13.15
CA LYS A 104 -3.16 -22.98 12.42
C LYS A 104 -4.34 -22.00 12.48
N ALA A 105 -4.95 -21.73 11.33
CA ALA A 105 -6.03 -20.79 11.15
C ALA A 105 -7.07 -21.31 10.17
N TRP A 106 -8.31 -20.83 10.26
CA TRP A 106 -9.40 -21.24 9.36
C TRP A 106 -9.27 -20.65 7.96
N PHE A 107 -8.64 -19.50 7.88
CA PHE A 107 -8.36 -18.85 6.59
C PHE A 107 -7.07 -18.05 6.68
N PHE A 108 -6.44 -17.92 5.53
CA PHE A 108 -5.30 -17.04 5.30
C PHE A 108 -5.55 -16.24 4.02
N ARG A 109 -5.32 -14.94 4.05
CA ARG A 109 -5.32 -14.08 2.88
C ARG A 109 -4.34 -12.96 3.06
N GLN A 110 -3.38 -12.87 2.16
CA GLN A 110 -2.48 -11.71 2.05
C GLN A 110 -2.36 -11.27 0.60
N ARG A 111 -2.25 -9.98 0.40
CA ARG A 111 -1.78 -9.39 -0.84
C ARG A 111 -0.30 -9.08 -0.68
N TRP A 112 0.48 -9.62 -1.57
CA TRP A 112 1.92 -9.46 -1.51
C TRP A 112 2.35 -8.17 -2.19
N HIS A 113 3.48 -7.62 -1.73
CA HIS A 113 4.11 -6.49 -2.39
C HIS A 113 4.43 -6.85 -3.85
N PRO A 114 4.21 -5.95 -4.83
CA PRO A 114 4.37 -6.26 -6.25
C PRO A 114 5.78 -6.69 -6.67
N GLN A 115 6.80 -6.43 -5.85
CA GLN A 115 8.15 -6.95 -6.07
C GLN A 115 8.30 -8.45 -5.75
N LEU A 116 7.31 -9.07 -5.10
CA LEU A 116 7.34 -10.47 -4.71
C LEU A 116 6.60 -11.31 -5.75
N HIS A 117 7.36 -12.06 -6.54
CA HIS A 117 6.82 -12.84 -7.66
C HIS A 117 6.80 -14.34 -7.42
N ASN A 118 7.61 -14.83 -6.47
CA ASN A 118 7.76 -16.26 -6.22
C ASN A 118 6.97 -16.69 -4.98
N ALA A 119 5.83 -17.33 -5.20
CA ALA A 119 4.99 -17.91 -4.15
C ALA A 119 4.91 -19.45 -4.25
N LEU A 120 5.89 -20.10 -4.90
CA LEU A 120 5.88 -21.54 -5.09
C LEU A 120 5.92 -22.32 -3.77
N GLY A 121 6.68 -21.87 -2.77
CA GLY A 121 6.70 -22.48 -1.45
C GLY A 121 5.32 -22.48 -0.77
N PHE A 122 4.55 -21.40 -0.92
CA PHE A 122 3.16 -21.35 -0.46
C PHE A 122 2.26 -22.26 -1.29
N ARG A 123 2.43 -22.28 -2.63
CA ARG A 123 1.65 -23.15 -3.52
C ARG A 123 1.82 -24.63 -3.17
N TRP A 124 3.03 -25.07 -2.89
CA TRP A 124 3.32 -26.44 -2.47
C TRP A 124 2.70 -26.81 -1.11
N GLN A 125 2.50 -25.81 -0.25
CA GLN A 125 1.78 -25.97 1.01
C GLN A 125 0.25 -25.86 0.85
N GLY A 126 -0.27 -25.88 -0.39
CA GLY A 126 -1.70 -25.90 -0.69
C GLY A 126 -2.39 -24.54 -0.69
N PHE A 127 -1.63 -23.44 -0.72
CA PHE A 127 -2.20 -22.11 -0.91
C PHE A 127 -2.63 -21.90 -2.37
N GLN A 128 -3.74 -21.20 -2.55
CA GLN A 128 -4.20 -20.73 -3.84
C GLN A 128 -3.58 -19.36 -4.13
N LEU A 129 -3.22 -19.15 -5.39
CA LEU A 129 -2.69 -17.91 -5.90
C LEU A 129 -3.73 -17.27 -6.80
N ASP A 130 -3.99 -15.99 -6.55
CA ASP A 130 -4.83 -15.13 -7.36
C ASP A 130 -4.03 -13.86 -7.69
N ILE A 131 -4.50 -13.04 -8.58
CA ILE A 131 -3.81 -11.82 -9.02
C ILE A 131 -4.64 -10.58 -8.75
N LYS A 132 -3.94 -9.49 -8.48
CA LYS A 132 -4.47 -8.14 -8.45
C LYS A 132 -3.61 -7.24 -9.32
N TYR A 133 -4.25 -6.32 -10.03
CA TYR A 133 -3.56 -5.36 -10.89
C TYR A 133 -3.35 -4.03 -10.17
N THR A 134 -2.26 -3.37 -10.47
CA THR A 134 -2.00 -1.97 -10.16
C THR A 134 -1.29 -1.28 -11.32
N TYR A 135 -1.15 0.04 -11.26
CA TYR A 135 -0.35 0.82 -12.20
C TYR A 135 0.83 1.45 -11.48
N PHE A 136 2.00 1.36 -12.09
CA PHE A 136 3.22 2.03 -11.64
C PHE A 136 3.62 3.13 -12.59
N ILE A 137 4.00 4.28 -12.05
CA ILE A 137 4.75 5.29 -12.80
C ILE A 137 6.21 5.20 -12.35
N ASP A 138 7.11 5.04 -13.31
CA ASP A 138 8.54 5.18 -13.10
C ASP A 138 8.86 6.67 -12.97
N LEU A 139 9.25 7.09 -11.76
CA LEU A 139 9.53 8.48 -11.44
C LEU A 139 10.90 8.97 -11.91
N GLN A 140 11.73 8.07 -12.44
CA GLN A 140 13.03 8.42 -13.00
C GLN A 140 12.94 8.90 -14.45
N GLN A 141 11.77 8.76 -15.08
CA GLN A 141 11.52 9.27 -16.42
C GLN A 141 11.39 10.80 -16.41
N THR A 142 11.81 11.41 -17.50
CA THR A 142 11.57 12.83 -17.77
C THR A 142 10.14 13.04 -18.27
N ASP A 143 9.62 14.27 -18.09
CA ASP A 143 8.35 14.71 -18.67
C ASP A 143 7.16 13.80 -18.33
N LEU A 144 7.04 13.39 -17.05
CA LEU A 144 6.04 12.45 -16.54
C LEU A 144 4.60 12.75 -17.02
N SER A 145 4.25 14.03 -17.14
CA SER A 145 2.91 14.47 -17.61
C SER A 145 2.65 14.21 -19.10
N ASP A 146 3.68 13.98 -19.91
CA ASP A 146 3.53 13.72 -21.34
C ASP A 146 2.95 12.33 -21.61
N HIS A 147 3.13 11.41 -20.67
CA HIS A 147 2.53 10.08 -20.71
C HIS A 147 1.00 10.09 -20.41
N PHE A 148 0.49 11.19 -19.85
CA PHE A 148 -0.94 11.33 -19.55
C PHE A 148 -1.76 11.48 -20.85
N THR A 149 -2.96 10.90 -20.86
CA THR A 149 -3.85 11.09 -22.01
C THR A 149 -4.17 12.57 -22.22
N PRO A 150 -4.42 13.01 -23.48
CA PRO A 150 -4.80 14.39 -23.76
C PRO A 150 -6.03 14.86 -22.98
N ALA A 151 -7.01 13.96 -22.78
CA ALA A 151 -8.22 14.25 -22.01
C ALA A 151 -7.90 14.52 -20.54
N LEU A 152 -7.03 13.72 -19.93
CA LEU A 152 -6.61 13.92 -18.54
C LEU A 152 -5.86 15.23 -18.37
N ARG A 153 -4.90 15.53 -19.27
CA ARG A 153 -4.17 16.81 -19.25
C ARG A 153 -5.09 18.03 -19.35
N ASN A 154 -6.11 17.93 -20.21
CA ASN A 154 -7.12 19.00 -20.34
C ASN A 154 -7.95 19.17 -19.06
N ASN A 155 -8.38 18.07 -18.44
CA ASN A 155 -9.11 18.10 -17.16
C ASN A 155 -8.27 18.73 -16.05
N ILE A 156 -6.99 18.37 -15.93
CA ILE A 156 -6.05 18.92 -14.94
C ILE A 156 -5.87 20.43 -15.19
N ARG A 157 -5.64 20.84 -16.45
CA ARG A 157 -5.49 22.26 -16.80
C ARG A 157 -6.72 23.09 -16.42
N ASN A 158 -7.92 22.54 -16.60
CA ASN A 158 -9.15 23.23 -16.21
C ASN A 158 -9.34 23.26 -14.68
N ALA A 159 -8.99 22.17 -13.98
CA ALA A 159 -9.03 22.15 -12.53
C ALA A 159 -8.09 23.20 -11.90
N ARG A 160 -6.91 23.43 -12.46
CA ARG A 160 -5.97 24.46 -12.01
C ARG A 160 -6.49 25.90 -12.08
N LYS A 161 -7.55 26.15 -12.88
CA LYS A 161 -8.22 27.47 -12.93
C LYS A 161 -9.20 27.68 -11.78
N VAL A 162 -9.56 26.60 -11.10
CA VAL A 162 -10.61 26.56 -10.07
C VAL A 162 -10.03 26.33 -8.69
N TYR A 163 -8.93 25.57 -8.59
CA TYR A 163 -8.38 25.09 -7.33
C TYR A 163 -6.93 25.49 -7.12
N ARG A 164 -6.62 25.86 -5.88
CA ARG A 164 -5.26 25.80 -5.36
C ARG A 164 -5.03 24.46 -4.63
N ILE A 165 -3.78 24.01 -4.59
CA ILE A 165 -3.36 22.81 -3.87
C ILE A 165 -2.77 23.20 -2.52
N GLU A 166 -3.21 22.54 -1.45
CA GLU A 166 -2.67 22.71 -0.11
C GLU A 166 -2.25 21.36 0.47
N LYS A 167 -1.06 21.31 1.08
CA LYS A 167 -0.62 20.16 1.88
C LYS A 167 -1.08 20.38 3.32
N ALA A 168 -1.77 19.41 3.88
CA ALA A 168 -2.36 19.51 5.20
C ALA A 168 -1.61 18.68 6.24
N THR A 169 -1.53 19.23 7.44
CA THR A 169 -1.02 18.57 8.65
C THR A 169 -2.13 17.94 9.50
N SER A 170 -3.39 18.15 9.12
CA SER A 170 -4.58 17.63 9.81
C SER A 170 -5.42 16.77 8.88
N ALA A 171 -5.90 15.65 9.39
CA ALA A 171 -6.82 14.74 8.72
C ALA A 171 -8.27 15.23 8.70
N GLN A 172 -8.58 16.35 9.36
CA GLN A 172 -9.93 16.85 9.52
C GLN A 172 -10.66 17.02 8.18
N GLY A 173 -11.84 16.41 8.08
CA GLY A 173 -12.67 16.45 6.88
C GLY A 173 -12.32 15.39 5.82
N PHE A 174 -11.11 14.85 5.81
CA PHE A 174 -10.74 13.84 4.79
C PHE A 174 -11.56 12.55 4.89
N TYR A 175 -11.75 12.04 6.10
CA TYR A 175 -12.52 10.80 6.30
C TYR A 175 -13.94 10.93 5.72
N ALA A 176 -14.63 12.06 6.00
CA ALA A 176 -15.97 12.31 5.47
C ALA A 176 -15.96 12.39 3.93
N LEU A 177 -14.98 13.07 3.35
CA LEU A 177 -14.84 13.18 1.90
C LEU A 177 -14.53 11.82 1.24
N ASN A 178 -13.69 11.02 1.85
CA ASN A 178 -13.39 9.66 1.37
C ASN A 178 -14.63 8.76 1.50
N GLN A 179 -15.43 8.90 2.57
CA GLN A 179 -16.69 8.18 2.74
C GLN A 179 -17.70 8.48 1.61
N LEU A 180 -17.79 9.72 1.13
CA LEU A 180 -18.61 10.07 -0.04
C LEU A 180 -18.19 9.29 -1.29
N SER A 181 -16.87 9.13 -1.51
CA SER A 181 -16.37 8.35 -2.64
C SER A 181 -16.73 6.86 -2.56
N PHE A 182 -16.72 6.26 -1.36
CA PHE A 182 -17.20 4.89 -1.15
C PHE A 182 -18.72 4.79 -1.37
N ALA A 183 -19.48 5.75 -0.86
CA ALA A 183 -20.94 5.78 -1.02
C ALA A 183 -21.35 5.87 -2.50
N THR A 184 -20.67 6.72 -3.29
CA THR A 184 -20.88 6.83 -4.75
C THR A 184 -20.65 5.50 -5.47
N GLN A 185 -19.71 4.68 -4.98
CA GLN A 185 -19.42 3.35 -5.50
C GLN A 185 -20.31 2.26 -4.89
N LYS A 186 -21.31 2.62 -4.06
CA LYS A 186 -22.19 1.70 -3.32
C LYS A 186 -21.41 0.73 -2.42
N MET A 187 -20.26 1.15 -1.92
CA MET A 187 -19.40 0.36 -1.04
C MET A 187 -19.43 0.89 0.39
N LYS A 188 -19.29 -0.01 1.35
CA LYS A 188 -19.11 0.36 2.75
C LYS A 188 -17.65 0.73 2.99
N MET A 189 -17.43 1.75 3.83
CA MET A 189 -16.12 2.14 4.32
C MET A 189 -15.45 0.95 5.02
N PRO A 190 -14.26 0.50 4.63
CA PRO A 190 -13.61 -0.67 5.22
C PRO A 190 -12.86 -0.39 6.53
N TYR A 191 -12.87 0.86 7.00
CA TYR A 191 -12.20 1.32 8.21
C TYR A 191 -12.98 2.44 8.89
N SER A 192 -12.75 2.64 10.19
CA SER A 192 -13.36 3.70 10.97
C SER A 192 -12.57 5.01 10.92
N ALA A 193 -13.20 6.13 11.30
CA ALA A 193 -12.51 7.41 11.47
C ALA A 193 -11.32 7.29 12.44
N GLN A 194 -11.51 6.62 13.57
CA GLN A 194 -10.46 6.41 14.56
C GLN A 194 -9.26 5.61 14.02
N GLN A 195 -9.51 4.58 13.18
CA GLN A 195 -8.41 3.85 12.52
C GLN A 195 -7.66 4.74 11.53
N PHE A 196 -8.39 5.56 10.78
CA PHE A 196 -7.79 6.51 9.86
C PHE A 196 -6.93 7.54 10.61
N GLU A 197 -7.44 8.15 11.67
CA GLU A 197 -6.72 9.15 12.48
C GLU A 197 -5.42 8.58 13.06
N ARG A 198 -5.46 7.39 13.67
CA ARG A 198 -4.26 6.73 14.20
C ARG A 198 -3.19 6.52 13.13
N LEU A 199 -3.59 6.05 11.95
CA LEU A 199 -2.66 5.86 10.83
C LEU A 199 -2.12 7.18 10.30
N PHE A 200 -2.97 8.19 10.19
CA PHE A 200 -2.56 9.52 9.75
C PHE A 200 -1.54 10.11 10.73
N GLU A 201 -1.79 10.10 12.03
CA GLU A 201 -0.86 10.56 13.06
C GLU A 201 0.47 9.81 13.02
N ALA A 202 0.42 8.48 12.87
CA ALA A 202 1.62 7.67 12.74
C ALA A 202 2.43 8.06 11.49
N THR A 203 1.78 8.30 10.35
CA THR A 203 2.49 8.74 9.14
C THR A 203 3.07 10.14 9.26
N GLN A 204 2.42 11.06 9.99
CA GLN A 204 2.99 12.39 10.27
C GLN A 204 4.24 12.26 11.15
N LYS A 205 4.17 11.47 12.23
CA LYS A 205 5.29 11.23 13.13
C LYS A 205 6.51 10.65 12.41
N HIS A 206 6.29 9.76 11.44
CA HIS A 206 7.35 9.10 10.66
C HIS A 206 7.65 9.80 9.32
N GLN A 207 7.05 10.97 9.06
CA GLN A 207 7.22 11.74 7.81
C GLN A 207 6.96 10.88 6.54
N ALA A 208 6.05 9.92 6.66
CA ALA A 208 5.75 8.91 5.65
C ALA A 208 4.42 9.16 4.90
N GLY A 209 3.76 10.30 5.13
CA GLY A 209 2.48 10.60 4.50
C GLY A 209 2.26 12.08 4.22
N THR A 210 1.63 12.38 3.09
CA THR A 210 1.20 13.73 2.72
C THR A 210 -0.26 13.70 2.31
N LEU A 211 -1.06 14.58 2.88
CA LEU A 211 -2.45 14.80 2.51
C LEU A 211 -2.53 16.07 1.66
N TYR A 212 -3.02 15.93 0.43
CA TYR A 212 -3.21 17.04 -0.50
C TYR A 212 -4.69 17.38 -0.60
N TRP A 213 -5.01 18.67 -0.55
CA TRP A 213 -6.35 19.20 -0.75
C TRP A 213 -6.43 20.05 -2.01
N ALA A 214 -7.52 19.89 -2.77
CA ALA A 214 -7.97 20.84 -3.75
C ALA A 214 -8.95 21.80 -3.08
N ILE A 215 -8.55 23.06 -2.95
CA ILE A 215 -9.33 24.11 -2.31
C ILE A 215 -9.86 25.03 -3.41
N GLN A 216 -11.17 25.15 -3.51
CA GLN A 216 -11.82 26.00 -4.48
C GLN A 216 -11.47 27.47 -4.18
N GLU A 217 -10.90 28.17 -5.15
CA GLU A 217 -10.31 29.50 -4.98
C GLU A 217 -11.31 30.57 -4.51
N GLN A 218 -12.55 30.52 -5.03
CA GLN A 218 -13.56 31.56 -4.75
C GLN A 218 -14.25 31.36 -3.41
N THR A 219 -14.50 30.09 -3.01
CA THR A 219 -15.29 29.76 -1.82
C THR A 219 -14.45 29.32 -0.63
N GLY A 220 -13.20 28.92 -0.87
CA GLY A 220 -12.37 28.27 0.15
C GLY A 220 -12.79 26.82 0.48
N ALA A 221 -13.76 26.26 -0.23
CA ALA A 221 -14.27 24.91 0.02
C ALA A 221 -13.23 23.84 -0.30
N LYS A 222 -13.10 22.84 0.59
CA LYS A 222 -12.28 21.66 0.40
C LYS A 222 -13.08 20.61 -0.37
N GLU A 223 -12.86 20.49 -1.69
CA GLU A 223 -13.71 19.69 -2.55
C GLU A 223 -13.12 18.36 -2.99
N ALA A 224 -11.81 18.22 -3.00
CA ALA A 224 -11.15 16.94 -3.26
C ALA A 224 -9.88 16.80 -2.42
N ALA A 225 -9.52 15.56 -2.12
CA ALA A 225 -8.27 15.27 -1.43
C ALA A 225 -7.72 13.90 -1.79
N ILE A 226 -6.38 13.76 -1.66
CA ILE A 226 -5.70 12.47 -1.75
C ILE A 226 -4.73 12.33 -0.59
N TRP A 227 -4.57 11.10 -0.12
CA TRP A 227 -3.57 10.74 0.87
C TRP A 227 -2.53 9.84 0.23
N VAL A 228 -1.30 10.34 0.14
CA VAL A 228 -0.17 9.65 -0.46
C VAL A 228 0.83 9.31 0.62
N LEU A 229 1.24 8.06 0.66
CA LEU A 229 2.28 7.56 1.56
C LEU A 229 3.58 7.38 0.81
N ARG A 230 4.69 7.28 1.55
CA ARG A 230 6.01 7.03 0.97
C ARG A 230 6.88 6.21 1.91
N ASP A 231 7.76 5.42 1.32
CA ASP A 231 8.97 4.91 1.98
C ASP A 231 10.22 5.48 1.29
N GLN A 232 11.35 4.79 1.33
CA GLN A 232 12.59 5.26 0.75
C GLN A 232 12.59 5.26 -0.80
N HIS A 233 11.79 4.43 -1.42
CA HIS A 233 11.81 4.22 -2.87
C HIS A 233 10.46 4.44 -3.54
N TRP A 234 9.37 4.31 -2.81
CA TRP A 234 8.03 4.26 -3.35
C TRP A 234 7.12 5.34 -2.77
N ALA A 235 6.23 5.86 -3.62
CA ALA A 235 5.04 6.59 -3.21
C ALA A 235 3.80 5.75 -3.50
N TYR A 236 2.80 5.79 -2.62
CA TYR A 236 1.58 4.99 -2.68
C TYR A 236 0.34 5.89 -2.59
N LEU A 237 -0.55 5.83 -3.57
CA LEU A 237 -1.84 6.52 -3.52
C LEU A 237 -2.82 5.72 -2.66
N LEU A 238 -2.78 5.93 -1.34
CA LEU A 238 -3.52 5.09 -0.41
C LEU A 238 -5.03 5.35 -0.40
N ALA A 239 -5.44 6.61 -0.49
CA ALA A 239 -6.86 6.97 -0.45
C ALA A 239 -7.12 8.28 -1.19
N SER A 240 -8.32 8.43 -1.71
CA SER A 240 -8.80 9.66 -2.33
C SER A 240 -10.27 9.91 -1.99
N GLY A 241 -10.65 11.18 -1.97
CA GLY A 241 -12.03 11.58 -1.75
C GLY A 241 -12.36 12.83 -2.56
N ARG A 242 -13.64 12.96 -2.97
CA ARG A 242 -14.15 14.17 -3.60
C ARG A 242 -15.61 14.40 -3.24
N SER A 243 -16.03 15.66 -3.21
CA SER A 243 -17.43 16.03 -3.13
C SER A 243 -18.15 15.82 -4.48
N ALA A 244 -19.46 15.88 -4.49
CA ALA A 244 -20.25 15.80 -5.72
C ALA A 244 -20.02 17.03 -6.63
N GLU A 245 -19.75 18.17 -6.04
CA GLU A 245 -19.55 19.46 -6.68
C GLU A 245 -18.15 19.60 -7.30
N ALA A 246 -17.21 18.76 -6.86
CA ALA A 246 -15.82 18.84 -7.31
C ALA A 246 -15.68 18.68 -8.81
N HIS A 247 -14.90 19.58 -9.44
CA HIS A 247 -14.55 19.47 -10.86
C HIS A 247 -13.89 18.11 -11.16
N ASN A 248 -14.21 17.54 -12.30
CA ASN A 248 -13.73 16.20 -12.70
C ASN A 248 -12.19 16.05 -12.72
N GLY A 249 -11.46 17.15 -12.90
CA GLY A 249 -10.00 17.16 -12.88
C GLY A 249 -9.37 17.36 -11.50
N ALA A 250 -10.14 17.59 -10.42
CA ALA A 250 -9.61 17.96 -9.11
C ALA A 250 -8.69 16.87 -8.54
N VAL A 251 -9.16 15.61 -8.48
CA VAL A 251 -8.35 14.47 -7.99
C VAL A 251 -7.14 14.23 -8.90
N ALA A 252 -7.31 14.36 -10.23
CA ALA A 252 -6.22 14.17 -11.18
C ALA A 252 -5.11 15.21 -11.00
N MET A 253 -5.48 16.47 -10.78
CA MET A 253 -4.55 17.56 -10.48
C MET A 253 -3.73 17.28 -9.18
N LEU A 254 -4.39 16.76 -8.15
CA LEU A 254 -3.70 16.38 -6.91
C LEU A 254 -2.74 15.22 -7.11
N ILE A 255 -3.13 14.19 -7.88
CA ILE A 255 -2.28 13.04 -8.20
C ILE A 255 -1.06 13.49 -9.01
N GLU A 256 -1.25 14.33 -10.04
CA GLU A 256 -0.14 14.88 -10.81
C GLU A 256 0.85 15.61 -9.90
N ARG A 257 0.36 16.45 -8.99
CA ARG A 257 1.21 17.14 -8.01
C ARG A 257 1.95 16.17 -7.10
N ALA A 258 1.29 15.12 -6.63
CA ALA A 258 1.92 14.11 -5.78
C ALA A 258 3.00 13.31 -6.53
N ILE A 259 2.80 12.99 -7.81
CA ILE A 259 3.79 12.37 -8.68
C ILE A 259 5.02 13.29 -8.84
N GLN A 260 4.81 14.58 -9.10
CA GLN A 260 5.89 15.57 -9.22
C GLN A 260 6.67 15.72 -7.91
N ASP A 261 5.97 15.80 -6.77
CA ASP A 261 6.61 15.91 -5.46
C ASP A 261 7.41 14.64 -5.10
N ALA A 262 6.89 13.46 -5.46
CA ALA A 262 7.56 12.17 -5.27
C ALA A 262 8.85 12.09 -6.12
N ALA A 263 8.79 12.46 -7.40
CA ALA A 263 9.94 12.52 -8.29
C ALA A 263 11.00 13.52 -7.78
N ALA A 264 10.60 14.71 -7.38
CA ALA A 264 11.48 15.73 -6.81
C ALA A 264 12.13 15.30 -5.48
N SER A 265 11.50 14.36 -4.76
CA SER A 265 12.05 13.76 -3.53
C SER A 265 12.99 12.57 -3.81
N GLY A 266 13.26 12.22 -5.09
CA GLY A 266 14.15 11.12 -5.48
C GLY A 266 13.53 9.72 -5.34
N LEU A 267 12.21 9.61 -5.18
CA LEU A 267 11.53 8.33 -5.18
C LEU A 267 11.55 7.71 -6.59
N GLN A 268 11.48 6.38 -6.66
CA GLN A 268 11.63 5.63 -7.91
C GLN A 268 10.29 5.28 -8.55
N VAL A 269 9.28 4.98 -7.75
CA VAL A 269 8.00 4.46 -8.22
C VAL A 269 6.84 5.18 -7.53
N PHE A 270 5.81 5.53 -8.31
CA PHE A 270 4.49 5.91 -7.80
C PHE A 270 3.50 4.78 -8.08
N ASP A 271 2.93 4.20 -7.03
CA ASP A 271 1.97 3.10 -7.10
C ASP A 271 0.55 3.59 -6.83
N PHE A 272 -0.36 3.31 -7.74
CA PHE A 272 -1.79 3.59 -7.58
C PHE A 272 -2.51 2.58 -6.67
N GLU A 273 -1.81 1.55 -6.17
CA GLU A 273 -2.35 0.44 -5.36
C GLU A 273 -3.48 -0.34 -6.03
N GLY A 274 -3.78 0.01 -7.25
CA GLY A 274 -4.68 -0.66 -8.16
C GLY A 274 -6.16 -0.62 -7.76
N SER A 275 -7.00 -0.93 -8.72
CA SER A 275 -8.43 -1.19 -8.51
C SER A 275 -8.92 -2.24 -9.48
N SER A 276 -9.77 -3.15 -8.97
CA SER A 276 -10.54 -4.07 -9.81
C SER A 276 -11.86 -3.45 -10.31
N LEU A 277 -12.17 -2.23 -9.88
CA LEU A 277 -13.37 -1.50 -10.32
C LEU A 277 -13.08 -0.83 -11.66
N LYS A 278 -13.84 -1.20 -12.70
CA LYS A 278 -13.65 -0.73 -14.08
C LYS A 278 -13.53 0.80 -14.19
N GLY A 279 -14.32 1.56 -13.43
CA GLY A 279 -14.28 3.03 -13.47
C GLY A 279 -12.99 3.60 -12.86
N VAL A 280 -12.51 3.01 -11.78
CA VAL A 280 -11.26 3.44 -11.11
C VAL A 280 -10.05 3.01 -11.92
N GLU A 281 -10.04 1.80 -12.46
CA GLU A 281 -9.00 1.33 -13.39
C GLU A 281 -8.87 2.27 -14.59
N GLY A 282 -10.01 2.58 -15.26
CA GLY A 282 -10.05 3.47 -16.42
C GLY A 282 -9.57 4.89 -16.09
N PHE A 283 -9.69 5.34 -14.84
CA PHE A 283 -9.13 6.61 -14.39
C PHE A 283 -7.61 6.52 -14.20
N PHE A 284 -7.10 5.50 -13.50
CA PHE A 284 -5.67 5.34 -13.26
C PHE A 284 -4.87 5.11 -14.55
N ARG A 285 -5.41 4.34 -15.49
CA ARG A 285 -4.78 4.08 -16.79
C ARG A 285 -4.46 5.36 -17.57
N GLN A 286 -5.24 6.43 -17.38
CA GLN A 286 -5.03 7.70 -18.08
C GLN A 286 -3.72 8.40 -17.73
N PHE A 287 -3.10 8.03 -16.59
CA PHE A 287 -1.80 8.56 -16.19
C PHE A 287 -0.61 7.89 -16.92
N GLY A 288 -0.86 6.92 -17.81
CA GLY A 288 0.18 6.30 -18.65
C GLY A 288 1.13 5.37 -17.90
N GLY A 289 0.78 4.96 -16.68
CA GLY A 289 1.59 4.03 -15.91
C GLY A 289 1.62 2.61 -16.50
N GLU A 290 2.64 1.84 -16.15
CA GLU A 290 2.78 0.43 -16.52
C GLU A 290 1.87 -0.46 -15.66
N LEU A 291 1.11 -1.35 -16.31
CA LEU A 291 0.27 -2.32 -15.62
C LEU A 291 1.12 -3.40 -14.96
N LYS A 292 1.01 -3.56 -13.65
CA LYS A 292 1.74 -4.54 -12.84
C LYS A 292 0.80 -5.55 -12.19
N LEU A 293 1.34 -6.75 -11.98
CA LEU A 293 0.66 -7.84 -11.28
C LEU A 293 1.15 -7.95 -9.84
N GLY A 294 0.23 -8.03 -8.90
CA GLY A 294 0.50 -8.40 -7.51
C GLY A 294 -0.17 -9.74 -7.17
N LEU A 295 0.47 -10.53 -6.33
CA LEU A 295 -0.06 -11.81 -5.88
C LEU A 295 -1.05 -11.62 -4.72
N VAL A 296 -2.14 -12.40 -4.76
CA VAL A 296 -3.02 -12.63 -3.62
C VAL A 296 -2.89 -14.09 -3.22
N VAL A 297 -2.31 -14.32 -2.06
CA VAL A 297 -2.08 -15.68 -1.53
C VAL A 297 -3.17 -15.98 -0.51
N LYS A 298 -3.91 -17.06 -0.72
CA LYS A 298 -5.07 -17.41 0.11
C LYS A 298 -5.18 -18.91 0.36
N LYS A 299 -5.70 -19.28 1.53
CA LYS A 299 -6.05 -20.65 1.87
C LYS A 299 -7.29 -20.66 2.77
N TRP A 300 -8.20 -21.60 2.54
CA TRP A 300 -9.41 -21.81 3.32
C TRP A 300 -9.40 -23.21 3.92
N ARG A 301 -10.02 -23.38 5.11
CA ARG A 301 -10.17 -24.64 5.83
C ARG A 301 -8.88 -25.23 6.38
N GLY A 302 -8.24 -24.47 7.27
CA GLY A 302 -7.14 -24.95 8.11
C GLY A 302 -5.80 -25.08 7.38
N PHE A 303 -4.80 -24.54 7.96
CA PHE A 303 -3.39 -24.77 7.60
C PHE A 303 -2.58 -24.79 8.89
#